data_d63755a5b823fd9ead6da970f0d79b6a
#
_entry.id   d63755a5b823fd9ead6da970f0d79b6a
#
_cell.length_a   1.000
_cell.length_b   1.000
_cell.length_c   1.000
_cell.angle_alpha   90.00
_cell.angle_beta   90.00
_cell.angle_gamma   90.00
#
_symmetry.space_group_name_H-M   'P 1'
#
loop_
_entity.id
_entity.type
_entity.pdbx_description
1 polymer ?
#
loop_
_entity_poly.entity_id
_entity_poly.type
_entity_poly.pdbx_seq_one_letter_code
_entity_poly.pdbx_strand_id
1 'polypeptide(L)'
;EDSIYLAPEARGKGAGKALLVELVRRCTELGFRQMVAVIGGAHPASIAVHRSLGFELQGTMKATGFKHGRWLDTTIMQLALGEGQATDPPEDVYPDTLYQ
;
A
#
# COMPACT_ATOMS: atom_id res chain seq x y z
N GLU A 1 -11.79 7.70 4.99
CA GLU A 1 -11.62 6.25 5.00
C GLU A 1 -10.34 5.87 5.70
N ASP A 2 -10.27 4.71 6.29
CA ASP A 2 -9.12 4.33 7.06
C ASP A 2 -8.13 3.54 6.23
N SER A 3 -7.69 4.16 5.15
CA SER A 3 -6.67 3.62 4.27
C SER A 3 -5.51 4.58 4.17
N ILE A 4 -4.36 4.05 3.83
CA ILE A 4 -3.21 4.86 3.53
C ILE A 4 -2.60 4.38 2.22
N TYR A 5 -2.18 5.31 1.38
CA TYR A 5 -1.65 5.02 0.08
C TYR A 5 -0.15 5.23 0.05
N LEU A 6 0.56 4.30 -0.54
CA LEU A 6 2.00 4.36 -0.67
C LEU A 6 2.38 4.39 -2.14
N ALA A 7 3.40 5.16 -2.46
CA ALA A 7 4.00 5.16 -3.78
C ALA A 7 5.49 4.93 -3.57
N PRO A 8 5.88 3.72 -3.21
CA PRO A 8 7.28 3.47 -2.83
C PRO A 8 8.22 3.63 -4.00
N GLU A 9 9.33 4.18 -3.68
CA GLU A 9 10.40 4.37 -4.63
C GLU A 9 11.30 3.20 -4.62
N ALA A 10 10.89 2.11 -4.43
CA ALA A 10 11.56 0.85 -4.46
C ALA A 10 13.04 0.93 -4.64
N ARG A 11 13.73 1.27 -3.65
CA ARG A 11 15.12 1.24 -3.68
C ARG A 11 15.62 0.35 -2.68
N GLY A 12 16.16 -0.28 -2.53
CA GLY A 12 16.42 -0.84 -1.40
C GLY A 12 16.75 -1.97 -1.11
N LYS A 13 16.61 -2.74 -0.98
CA LYS A 13 17.02 -3.97 -0.46
C LYS A 13 16.45 -4.13 0.91
N GLY A 14 17.23 -4.55 1.86
CA GLY A 14 16.77 -4.79 3.21
C GLY A 14 16.26 -3.55 3.90
N ALA A 15 16.86 -2.42 3.59
CA ALA A 15 16.44 -1.16 4.22
C ALA A 15 15.02 -0.79 3.83
N GLY A 16 14.68 -1.02 2.56
CA GLY A 16 13.32 -0.73 2.10
C GLY A 16 12.29 -1.60 2.78
N LYS A 17 12.60 -2.87 2.94
CA LYS A 17 11.67 -3.77 3.61
C LYS A 17 11.50 -3.40 5.08
N ALA A 18 12.60 -3.05 5.76
CA ALA A 18 12.53 -2.67 7.16
C ALA A 18 11.67 -1.43 7.35
N LEU A 19 11.80 -0.47 6.44
CA LEU A 19 11.02 0.74 6.52
C LEU A 19 9.54 0.44 6.30
N LEU A 20 9.22 -0.43 5.37
CA LEU A 20 7.84 -0.79 5.11
C LEU A 20 7.22 -1.54 6.28
N VAL A 21 7.98 -2.42 6.92
CA VAL A 21 7.51 -3.13 8.12
C VAL A 21 7.15 -2.12 9.21
N GLU A 22 8.03 -1.13 9.42
CA GLU A 22 7.78 -0.13 10.45
C GLU A 22 6.56 0.72 10.10
N LEU A 23 6.40 1.05 8.82
CA LEU A 23 5.26 1.83 8.38
C LEU A 23 3.95 1.07 8.61
N VAL A 24 3.94 -0.21 8.29
CA VAL A 24 2.77 -1.05 8.52
C VAL A 24 2.43 -1.08 9.99
N ARG A 25 3.44 -1.24 10.85
CA ARG A 25 3.21 -1.27 12.29
C ARG A 25 2.61 0.04 12.79
N ARG A 26 3.17 1.15 12.36
CA ARG A 26 2.69 2.46 12.82
C ARG A 26 1.29 2.76 12.34
N CYS A 27 1.00 2.42 11.09
CA CYS A 27 -0.33 2.68 10.55
C CYS A 27 -1.37 1.81 11.25
N THR A 28 -1.00 0.58 11.60
CA THR A 28 -1.89 -0.29 12.36
C THR A 28 -2.18 0.33 13.74
N GLU A 29 -1.15 0.84 14.40
CA GLU A 29 -1.32 1.46 15.70
C GLU A 29 -2.17 2.72 15.64
N LEU A 30 -2.10 3.42 14.52
CA LEU A 30 -2.90 4.64 14.34
C LEU A 30 -4.36 4.36 13.98
N GLY A 31 -4.71 3.11 13.79
CA GLY A 31 -6.08 2.73 13.53
C GLY A 31 -6.46 2.60 12.08
N PHE A 32 -5.52 2.73 11.16
CA PHE A 32 -5.80 2.48 9.76
C PHE A 32 -6.12 1.00 9.57
N ARG A 33 -7.06 0.71 8.72
CA ARG A 33 -7.51 -0.65 8.48
C ARG A 33 -7.04 -1.22 7.17
N GLN A 34 -6.61 -0.38 6.23
CA GLN A 34 -6.16 -0.84 4.92
C GLN A 34 -4.96 0.00 4.49
N MET A 35 -4.03 -0.66 3.82
CA MET A 35 -2.89 0.02 3.22
C MET A 35 -2.84 -0.37 1.76
N VAL A 36 -2.77 0.63 0.89
CA VAL A 36 -2.73 0.41 -0.55
C VAL A 36 -1.37 0.85 -1.05
N ALA A 37 -0.69 -0.03 -1.74
CA ALA A 37 0.61 0.27 -2.34
C ALA A 37 0.44 0.43 -3.84
N VAL A 38 0.96 1.53 -4.35
CA VAL A 38 0.93 1.83 -5.78
C VAL A 38 2.36 1.72 -6.27
N ILE A 39 2.63 0.66 -7.03
CA ILE A 39 4.00 0.32 -7.42
C ILE A 39 4.17 0.65 -8.89
N GLY A 40 4.82 1.79 -9.16
CA GLY A 40 5.05 2.23 -10.53
C GLY A 40 6.08 1.35 -11.21
N GLY A 41 5.84 1.08 -12.49
CA GLY A 41 6.74 0.25 -13.26
C GLY A 41 6.61 -1.23 -12.96
N ALA A 42 5.69 -1.63 -12.12
CA ALA A 42 5.48 -3.03 -11.75
C ALA A 42 6.80 -3.70 -11.38
N HIS A 43 7.61 -3.03 -10.60
CA HIS A 43 8.97 -3.45 -10.29
C HIS A 43 8.97 -4.76 -9.51
N PRO A 44 9.57 -5.83 -10.03
CA PRO A 44 9.46 -7.14 -9.39
C PRO A 44 9.98 -7.20 -7.96
N ALA A 45 11.08 -6.51 -7.69
CA ALA A 45 11.64 -6.52 -6.34
C ALA A 45 10.70 -5.86 -5.35
N SER A 46 10.06 -4.76 -5.75
CA SER A 46 9.11 -4.07 -4.88
C SER A 46 7.87 -4.92 -4.65
N ILE A 47 7.37 -5.55 -5.70
CA ILE A 47 6.22 -6.45 -5.57
C ILE A 47 6.54 -7.59 -4.62
N ALA A 48 7.74 -8.16 -4.74
CA ALA A 48 8.14 -9.27 -3.87
C ALA A 48 8.22 -8.85 -2.41
N VAL A 49 8.75 -7.66 -2.14
CA VAL A 49 8.82 -7.15 -0.77
C VAL A 49 7.43 -6.97 -0.19
N HIS A 50 6.53 -6.34 -0.95
CA HIS A 50 5.17 -6.14 -0.46
C HIS A 50 4.46 -7.48 -0.24
N ARG A 51 4.64 -8.41 -1.17
CA ARG A 51 4.02 -9.72 -1.04
C ARG A 51 4.54 -10.46 0.20
N SER A 52 5.81 -10.30 0.52
CA SER A 52 6.40 -10.97 1.69
C SER A 52 5.80 -10.47 2.99
N LEU A 53 5.19 -9.28 2.99
CA LEU A 53 4.53 -8.72 4.16
C LEU A 53 3.02 -8.97 4.16
N GLY A 54 2.53 -9.72 3.21
CA GLY A 54 1.11 -10.06 3.18
C GLY A 54 0.25 -9.23 2.24
N PHE A 55 0.85 -8.29 1.53
CA PHE A 55 0.09 -7.54 0.54
C PHE A 55 -0.38 -8.47 -0.58
N GLU A 56 -1.59 -8.24 -1.04
CA GLU A 56 -2.17 -9.02 -2.12
C GLU A 56 -2.33 -8.16 -3.36
N LEU A 57 -2.12 -8.77 -4.51
CA LEU A 57 -2.27 -8.10 -5.78
C LEU A 57 -3.74 -7.79 -6.03
N GLN A 58 -4.04 -6.53 -6.30
CA GLN A 58 -5.41 -6.12 -6.59
C GLN A 58 -5.62 -5.82 -8.06
N GLY A 59 -4.59 -5.44 -8.75
CA GLY A 59 -4.73 -5.17 -10.16
C GLY A 59 -3.51 -4.53 -10.75
N THR A 60 -3.53 -4.42 -12.07
CA THR A 60 -2.44 -3.80 -12.82
C THR A 60 -3.05 -2.81 -13.80
N MET A 61 -2.58 -1.57 -13.73
CA MET A 61 -2.99 -0.56 -14.68
C MET A 61 -1.94 -0.50 -15.78
N LYS A 62 -2.38 -0.71 -17.00
CA LYS A 62 -1.47 -0.82 -18.13
C LYS A 62 -1.03 0.54 -18.64
N ALA A 63 0.23 0.62 -19.04
CA ALA A 63 0.76 1.77 -19.78
C ALA A 63 0.53 3.09 -19.06
N THR A 64 0.76 3.12 -17.76
CA THR A 64 0.56 4.34 -16.97
C THR A 64 1.79 5.22 -16.92
N GLY A 65 2.92 4.72 -17.42
CA GLY A 65 4.15 5.50 -17.49
C GLY A 65 4.94 5.14 -18.70
N PHE A 66 5.85 6.02 -19.09
CA PHE A 66 6.74 5.76 -20.22
C PHE A 66 8.14 6.13 -19.81
N LYS A 67 9.08 5.19 -19.92
CA LYS A 67 10.42 5.44 -19.46
C LYS A 67 11.37 4.51 -20.19
N HIS A 68 12.54 5.03 -20.53
CA HIS A 68 13.56 4.24 -21.20
C HIS A 68 13.04 3.57 -22.46
N GLY A 69 12.22 4.30 -23.20
CA GLY A 69 11.74 3.84 -24.50
C GLY A 69 10.64 2.79 -24.45
N ARG A 70 9.99 2.63 -23.29
CA ARG A 70 8.94 1.63 -23.22
C ARG A 70 7.84 2.05 -22.25
N TRP A 71 6.67 1.52 -22.44
CA TRP A 71 5.55 1.72 -21.55
C TRP A 71 5.71 0.86 -20.30
N LEU A 72 5.32 1.43 -19.18
CA LEU A 72 5.38 0.74 -17.89
C LEU A 72 3.99 0.67 -17.29
N ASP A 73 3.76 -0.41 -16.54
CA ASP A 73 2.49 -0.61 -15.86
C ASP A 73 2.60 -0.21 -14.40
N THR A 74 1.46 -0.01 -13.77
CA THR A 74 1.39 0.25 -12.32
C THR A 74 0.66 -0.89 -11.65
N THR A 75 1.25 -1.43 -10.61
CA THR A 75 0.67 -2.53 -9.86
C THR A 75 0.07 -1.97 -8.57
N ILE A 76 -1.15 -2.41 -8.25
CA ILE A 76 -1.83 -2.03 -7.03
C ILE A 76 -1.88 -3.24 -6.11
N MET A 77 -1.40 -3.07 -4.88
CA MET A 77 -1.44 -4.12 -3.88
C MET A 77 -2.09 -3.58 -2.62
N GLN A 78 -2.61 -4.48 -1.79
CA GLN A 78 -3.37 -4.06 -0.63
C GLN A 78 -3.11 -4.98 0.53
N LEU A 79 -3.06 -4.40 1.73
CA LEU A 79 -2.87 -5.14 2.98
C LEU A 79 -3.89 -4.68 4.00
N ALA A 80 -4.62 -5.62 4.58
CA ALA A 80 -5.50 -5.32 5.71
C ALA A 80 -4.66 -5.15 6.96
N LEU A 81 -4.96 -4.14 7.73
CA LEU A 81 -4.23 -3.82 8.96
C LEU A 81 -5.12 -4.09 10.17
N GLY A 82 -4.53 -4.64 11.21
CA GLY A 82 -5.27 -4.93 12.41
C GLY A 82 -6.44 -5.85 12.13
N GLU A 83 -7.64 -5.42 12.50
CA GLU A 83 -8.84 -6.23 12.28
C GLU A 83 -9.43 -6.03 10.89
N GLY A 84 -8.82 -5.15 10.09
CA GLY A 84 -9.27 -4.92 8.73
C GLY A 84 -10.73 -4.53 8.67
N GLN A 85 -11.50 -5.29 7.91
CA GLN A 85 -12.94 -5.03 7.79
C GLN A 85 -13.77 -5.92 8.71
N ALA A 86 -13.11 -6.69 9.58
CA ALA A 86 -13.83 -7.63 10.45
C ALA A 86 -14.64 -6.92 11.53
N THR A 87 -14.25 -5.71 11.91
CA THR A 87 -14.97 -4.91 12.89
C THR A 87 -15.15 -3.50 12.35
N ASP A 88 -16.13 -2.79 12.88
CA ASP A 88 -16.36 -1.41 12.49
C ASP A 88 -15.28 -0.52 13.09
N PRO A 89 -14.90 0.56 12.39
CA PRO A 89 -13.96 1.52 12.97
C PRO A 89 -14.65 2.30 14.09
N PRO A 90 -13.89 2.76 15.09
CA PRO A 90 -14.47 3.63 16.11
C PRO A 90 -14.98 4.91 15.46
N GLU A 91 -16.11 5.41 15.94
CA GLU A 91 -16.74 6.59 15.34
C GLU A 91 -15.86 7.81 15.39
N ASP A 92 -15.08 7.95 16.44
CA ASP A 92 -14.27 9.15 16.61
C ASP A 92 -13.02 9.18 15.75
N VAL A 93 -12.71 8.07 15.07
CA VAL A 93 -11.56 8.03 14.15
C VAL A 93 -11.88 8.80 12.89
N TYR A 94 -13.11 8.73 12.43
CA TYR A 94 -13.54 9.36 11.18
C TYR A 94 -14.79 10.17 11.42
N PRO A 95 -14.62 11.46 11.64
CA PRO A 95 -15.80 12.32 11.75
C PRO A 95 -16.61 12.26 10.47
N ASP A 96 -17.91 12.22 10.60
CA ASP A 96 -18.81 12.14 9.46
C ASP A 96 -18.57 13.24 8.45
N THR A 97 -18.12 14.38 8.92
CA THR A 97 -17.91 15.52 8.05
C THR A 97 -16.84 15.30 6.99
N LEU A 98 -15.99 14.30 7.16
CA LEU A 98 -14.97 14.03 6.18
C LEU A 98 -15.54 13.51 4.88
N TYR A 99 -16.74 12.99 4.88
CA TYR A 99 -17.32 12.30 3.73
C TYR A 99 -18.58 12.96 3.21
N GLN A 100 -18.81 14.19 3.60
CA GLN A 100 -20.01 14.91 3.19
C GLN A 100 -19.74 15.96 2.14
#